data_c622ce5362571444d6fdc335e68f8c9f
#
_entry.id   c622ce5362571444d6fdc335e68f8c9f
#
_cell.length_a   1.000
_cell.length_b   1.000
_cell.length_c   1.000
_cell.angle_alpha   90.00
_cell.angle_beta   90.00
_cell.angle_gamma   90.00
#
_symmetry.space_group_name_H-M   'P 1'
#
loop_
_entity.id
_entity.type
_entity.pdbx_description
1 polymer ?
#
loop_
_entity_poly.entity_id
_entity_poly.type
_entity_poly.pdbx_seq_one_letter_code
_entity_poly.pdbx_strand_id
1 'polypeptide(L)'
;WQMLGTLQADATSNSLSPVSRLRQAIARANHQQEVMEQELQTWQEVLQVAPLGYFLVDEENHLLWCNQQARQLLHIHEWESGEIRLFLEWVRSYELDQLIQTTRQQQQPGICEWVFHPSCLNGEAMGEMRSLYLKASSWPLPQKQVGVFLENQQPLVELAESRNQWFGDLAHELRTPLTSISLVAETLQSRLEAQESRWVEKMLAEVKRLIQLVEDWLEISKLKQDPTLHVNCQSIELKSLIFRVWQTLELLAQQKNLTLAYHGPNQLYLEADPSRLTQVFLNLFDNSIKHSPPQAAIRVEVNAISSEKALECDSWIQIKVIDAGDGFAESDLPRVFERLYRGDLSRARDQSNYSNGEPLPVRGGSGLGLSIVQQIIEAHGGSILATNHWETGGACIEIALPDTTKG
;
A
#
# COMPACT_ATOMS: atom_id res chain seq x y z
N TRP A 1 45.92 -12.69 -20.35
CA TRP A 1 47.08 -11.76 -20.26
C TRP A 1 47.61 -11.62 -18.83
N GLN A 2 46.83 -11.71 -17.78
CA GLN A 2 47.28 -11.65 -16.37
C GLN A 2 48.04 -12.91 -15.91
N MET A 3 47.76 -14.08 -16.46
CA MET A 3 48.45 -15.33 -16.10
C MET A 3 49.88 -15.46 -16.71
N LEU A 4 50.14 -14.77 -17.80
CA LEU A 4 51.51 -14.77 -18.42
C LEU A 4 52.47 -13.82 -17.69
N GLY A 5 51.99 -12.80 -17.00
CA GLY A 5 52.82 -11.88 -16.19
C GLY A 5 53.38 -12.51 -14.91
N THR A 6 52.62 -13.47 -14.30
CA THR A 6 53.04 -14.14 -13.05
C THR A 6 54.14 -15.17 -13.28
N LEU A 7 54.17 -15.84 -14.46
CA LEU A 7 55.18 -16.85 -14.80
C LEU A 7 56.54 -16.21 -15.17
N GLN A 8 56.59 -14.95 -15.69
CA GLN A 8 57.86 -14.29 -15.95
C GLN A 8 58.46 -13.65 -14.67
N ALA A 9 57.67 -13.34 -13.66
CA ALA A 9 58.15 -12.82 -12.38
C ALA A 9 58.88 -13.89 -11.53
N ASP A 10 58.49 -15.17 -11.66
CA ASP A 10 59.13 -16.26 -10.90
C ASP A 10 60.51 -16.69 -11.46
N ALA A 11 60.75 -16.45 -12.74
CA ALA A 11 62.06 -16.84 -13.35
C ALA A 11 63.21 -15.90 -12.96
N THR A 12 62.96 -14.67 -12.60
CA THR A 12 63.99 -13.67 -12.18
C THR A 12 64.29 -13.73 -10.68
N SER A 13 63.45 -14.35 -9.87
CA SER A 13 63.62 -14.43 -8.40
C SER A 13 64.72 -15.42 -7.96
N ASN A 14 65.12 -16.36 -8.83
CA ASN A 14 66.11 -17.38 -8.48
C ASN A 14 67.59 -16.91 -8.48
N SER A 15 67.87 -15.73 -8.99
CA SER A 15 69.23 -15.16 -9.07
C SER A 15 69.59 -14.17 -7.95
N LEU A 16 68.60 -13.82 -7.11
CA LEU A 16 68.82 -12.83 -6.04
C LEU A 16 69.27 -13.51 -4.72
N SER A 17 70.16 -12.81 -3.98
CA SER A 17 70.57 -13.28 -2.64
C SER A 17 69.36 -13.40 -1.69
N PRO A 18 69.39 -14.29 -0.66
CA PRO A 18 68.31 -14.42 0.32
C PRO A 18 67.86 -13.09 0.95
N VAL A 19 68.84 -12.19 1.18
CA VAL A 19 68.58 -10.85 1.76
C VAL A 19 67.83 -9.94 0.77
N SER A 20 68.16 -10.03 -0.52
CA SER A 20 67.44 -9.26 -1.56
C SER A 20 66.01 -9.74 -1.77
N ARG A 21 65.76 -11.05 -1.67
CA ARG A 21 64.40 -11.62 -1.71
C ARG A 21 63.56 -11.18 -0.51
N LEU A 22 64.13 -11.17 0.69
CA LEU A 22 63.46 -10.68 1.89
C LEU A 22 63.10 -9.19 1.78
N ARG A 23 64.04 -8.36 1.31
CA ARG A 23 63.76 -6.93 1.07
C ARG A 23 62.67 -6.70 0.03
N GLN A 24 62.63 -7.46 -1.06
CA GLN A 24 61.54 -7.39 -2.04
C GLN A 24 60.21 -7.84 -1.49
N ALA A 25 60.18 -8.92 -0.68
CA ALA A 25 58.94 -9.38 -0.03
C ALA A 25 58.40 -8.35 0.95
N ILE A 26 59.26 -7.73 1.77
CA ILE A 26 58.86 -6.66 2.70
C ILE A 26 58.36 -5.42 1.90
N ALA A 27 59.05 -5.02 0.85
CA ALA A 27 58.61 -3.88 0.04
C ALA A 27 57.27 -4.14 -0.65
N ARG A 28 57.03 -5.36 -1.13
CA ARG A 28 55.70 -5.75 -1.70
C ARG A 28 54.60 -5.77 -0.62
N ALA A 29 54.88 -6.30 0.55
CA ALA A 29 53.94 -6.33 1.64
C ALA A 29 53.55 -4.91 2.10
N ASN A 30 54.54 -4.03 2.27
CA ASN A 30 54.31 -2.63 2.62
C ASN A 30 53.50 -1.91 1.53
N HIS A 31 53.82 -2.10 0.26
CA HIS A 31 53.06 -1.49 -0.84
C HIS A 31 51.62 -2.03 -0.91
N GLN A 32 51.42 -3.32 -0.71
CA GLN A 32 50.06 -3.88 -0.61
C GLN A 32 49.26 -3.30 0.56
N GLN A 33 49.94 -3.14 1.71
CA GLN A 33 49.31 -2.51 2.87
C GLN A 33 48.95 -1.06 2.61
N GLU A 34 49.87 -0.26 2.01
CA GLU A 34 49.57 1.13 1.63
C GLU A 34 48.39 1.25 0.65
N VAL A 35 48.34 0.38 -0.37
CA VAL A 35 47.19 0.35 -1.32
C VAL A 35 45.89 0.02 -0.61
N MET A 36 45.92 -0.98 0.27
CA MET A 36 44.73 -1.37 1.02
C MET A 36 44.23 -0.30 1.99
N GLU A 37 45.17 0.39 2.67
CA GLU A 37 44.85 1.54 3.52
C GLU A 37 44.25 2.69 2.72
N GLN A 38 44.79 3.01 1.53
CA GLN A 38 44.21 4.01 0.64
C GLN A 38 42.82 3.64 0.13
N GLU A 39 42.60 2.39 -0.23
CA GLU A 39 41.28 1.90 -0.63
C GLU A 39 40.26 2.02 0.53
N LEU A 40 40.65 1.59 1.72
CA LEU A 40 39.81 1.72 2.92
C LEU A 40 39.46 3.19 3.22
N GLN A 41 40.43 4.07 3.15
CA GLN A 41 40.20 5.50 3.34
C GLN A 41 39.22 6.06 2.29
N THR A 42 39.41 5.69 1.02
CA THR A 42 38.51 6.10 -0.06
C THR A 42 37.06 5.63 0.19
N TRP A 43 36.88 4.37 0.59
CA TRP A 43 35.54 3.86 0.92
C TRP A 43 34.94 4.56 2.13
N GLN A 44 35.71 4.86 3.16
CA GLN A 44 35.24 5.62 4.31
C GLN A 44 34.79 7.03 3.94
N GLU A 45 35.57 7.72 3.08
CA GLU A 45 35.22 9.05 2.58
C GLU A 45 33.90 9.00 1.76
N VAL A 46 33.76 8.03 0.86
CA VAL A 46 32.53 7.85 0.07
C VAL A 46 31.32 7.59 0.97
N LEU A 47 31.44 6.69 1.93
CA LEU A 47 30.35 6.40 2.87
C LEU A 47 30.03 7.58 3.77
N GLN A 48 31.04 8.38 4.17
CA GLN A 48 30.86 9.55 5.03
C GLN A 48 29.98 10.64 4.40
N VAL A 49 30.09 10.83 3.05
CA VAL A 49 29.33 11.83 2.30
C VAL A 49 28.09 11.25 1.61
N ALA A 50 27.84 9.96 1.75
CA ALA A 50 26.69 9.32 1.14
C ALA A 50 25.37 9.98 1.60
N PRO A 51 24.37 10.16 0.70
CA PRO A 51 23.10 10.78 1.02
C PRO A 51 22.19 9.86 1.89
N LEU A 52 22.60 8.62 2.10
CA LEU A 52 21.94 7.65 2.96
C LEU A 52 22.65 7.58 4.31
N GLY A 53 21.89 7.50 5.40
CA GLY A 53 22.46 7.18 6.69
C GLY A 53 23.02 5.77 6.68
N TYR A 54 24.22 5.58 7.23
CA TYR A 54 24.80 4.26 7.41
C TYR A 54 25.45 4.16 8.79
N PHE A 55 25.21 3.04 9.45
CA PHE A 55 25.90 2.71 10.70
C PHE A 55 26.18 1.21 10.78
N LEU A 56 27.16 0.87 11.62
CA LEU A 56 27.65 -0.49 11.86
C LEU A 56 27.61 -0.80 13.34
N VAL A 57 27.08 -1.95 13.68
CA VAL A 57 27.06 -2.47 15.08
C VAL A 57 27.77 -3.83 15.17
N ASP A 58 28.37 -4.11 16.33
CA ASP A 58 29.01 -5.39 16.63
C ASP A 58 28.01 -6.45 17.15
N GLU A 59 28.56 -7.58 17.62
CA GLU A 59 27.75 -8.69 18.17
C GLU A 59 27.02 -8.36 19.47
N GLU A 60 27.48 -7.35 20.22
CA GLU A 60 26.93 -6.88 21.50
C GLU A 60 26.06 -5.63 21.34
N ASN A 61 25.74 -5.20 20.11
CA ASN A 61 25.02 -3.97 19.75
C ASN A 61 25.74 -2.68 20.13
N HIS A 62 27.08 -2.68 20.18
CA HIS A 62 27.82 -1.42 20.28
C HIS A 62 27.94 -0.76 18.91
N LEU A 63 27.82 0.57 18.88
CA LEU A 63 27.98 1.35 17.67
C LEU A 63 29.48 1.45 17.31
N LEU A 64 29.89 0.77 16.24
CA LEU A 64 31.27 0.78 15.77
C LEU A 64 31.58 1.97 14.87
N TRP A 65 30.64 2.32 14.02
CA TRP A 65 30.82 3.41 13.05
C TRP A 65 29.47 3.95 12.57
N CYS A 66 29.42 5.25 12.28
CA CYS A 66 28.26 5.86 11.62
C CYS A 66 28.72 7.06 10.76
N ASN A 67 28.04 7.25 9.64
CA ASN A 67 28.30 8.40 8.77
C ASN A 67 27.57 9.67 9.26
N GLN A 68 27.88 10.80 8.62
CA GLN A 68 27.27 12.08 8.98
C GLN A 68 25.74 12.06 8.85
N GLN A 69 25.21 11.43 7.79
CA GLN A 69 23.79 11.36 7.55
C GLN A 69 23.05 10.54 8.62
N ALA A 70 23.60 9.40 9.05
CA ALA A 70 23.03 8.62 10.14
C ALA A 70 23.00 9.41 11.44
N ARG A 71 24.07 10.17 11.76
CA ARG A 71 24.11 11.03 12.95
C ARG A 71 23.02 12.09 12.92
N GLN A 72 22.79 12.71 11.77
CA GLN A 72 21.74 13.72 11.59
C GLN A 72 20.35 13.11 11.74
N LEU A 73 20.07 11.99 11.08
CA LEU A 73 18.75 11.32 11.12
C LEU A 73 18.40 10.78 12.51
N LEU A 74 19.37 10.22 13.22
CA LEU A 74 19.19 9.63 14.53
C LEU A 74 19.49 10.59 15.71
N HIS A 75 19.86 11.85 15.39
CA HIS A 75 20.23 12.87 16.38
C HIS A 75 21.37 12.47 17.31
N ILE A 76 22.39 11.76 16.78
CA ILE A 76 23.59 11.36 17.51
C ILE A 76 24.62 12.51 17.44
N HIS A 77 24.66 13.38 18.45
CA HIS A 77 25.46 14.61 18.41
C HIS A 77 26.89 14.46 18.97
N GLU A 78 27.10 13.57 19.95
CA GLU A 78 28.34 13.53 20.73
C GLU A 78 29.17 12.25 20.52
N TRP A 79 28.84 11.43 19.51
CA TRP A 79 29.59 10.19 19.27
C TRP A 79 30.95 10.46 18.59
N GLU A 80 32.03 9.96 19.21
CA GLU A 80 33.37 9.92 18.63
C GLU A 80 33.78 8.48 18.27
N SER A 81 34.51 8.33 17.16
CA SER A 81 34.96 7.01 16.71
C SER A 81 35.88 6.37 17.75
N GLY A 82 35.47 5.22 18.30
CA GLY A 82 36.20 4.52 19.35
C GLY A 82 35.50 4.51 20.73
N GLU A 83 34.41 5.25 20.93
CA GLU A 83 33.58 5.11 22.11
C GLU A 83 32.71 3.84 21.99
N ILE A 84 32.94 2.91 22.91
CA ILE A 84 32.18 1.66 23.00
C ILE A 84 30.97 1.90 23.92
N ARG A 85 29.81 2.17 23.32
CA ARG A 85 28.52 2.25 24.03
C ARG A 85 27.46 1.49 23.25
N LEU A 86 26.47 0.99 23.97
CA LEU A 86 25.33 0.31 23.37
C LEU A 86 24.56 1.25 22.41
N PHE A 87 24.16 0.73 21.27
CA PHE A 87 23.41 1.49 20.29
C PHE A 87 22.11 2.10 20.87
N LEU A 88 21.41 1.35 21.76
CA LEU A 88 20.21 1.83 22.43
C LEU A 88 20.43 3.02 23.39
N GLU A 89 21.65 3.23 23.87
CA GLU A 89 21.97 4.43 24.66
C GLU A 89 22.00 5.69 23.80
N TRP A 90 22.40 5.54 22.54
CA TRP A 90 22.43 6.62 21.56
C TRP A 90 21.08 6.81 20.87
N VAL A 91 20.42 5.72 20.49
CA VAL A 91 19.19 5.73 19.69
C VAL A 91 18.14 4.89 20.39
N ARG A 92 17.15 5.55 20.98
CA ARG A 92 16.03 4.92 21.67
C ARG A 92 14.97 4.49 20.67
N SER A 93 15.30 3.52 19.80
CA SER A 93 14.35 2.92 18.85
C SER A 93 14.33 1.42 19.03
N TYR A 94 13.20 0.92 19.48
CA TYR A 94 12.94 -0.51 19.63
C TYR A 94 12.90 -1.22 18.27
N GLU A 95 12.34 -0.56 17.27
CA GLU A 95 12.21 -1.07 15.90
C GLU A 95 13.57 -1.37 15.28
N LEU A 96 14.54 -0.44 15.45
CA LEU A 96 15.91 -0.65 14.96
C LEU A 96 16.63 -1.77 15.73
N ASP A 97 16.47 -1.84 17.04
CA ASP A 97 17.09 -2.90 17.84
C ASP A 97 16.53 -4.27 17.44
N GLN A 98 15.22 -4.38 17.26
CA GLN A 98 14.56 -5.61 16.81
C GLN A 98 15.03 -6.00 15.40
N LEU A 99 15.15 -5.04 14.48
CA LEU A 99 15.64 -5.28 13.13
C LEU A 99 17.07 -5.83 13.15
N ILE A 100 17.98 -5.22 13.94
CA ILE A 100 19.37 -5.64 14.09
C ILE A 100 19.45 -7.07 14.66
N GLN A 101 18.69 -7.36 15.72
CA GLN A 101 18.67 -8.67 16.34
C GLN A 101 18.14 -9.75 15.40
N THR A 102 17.04 -9.48 14.70
CA THR A 102 16.45 -10.41 13.74
C THR A 102 17.42 -10.70 12.58
N THR A 103 18.04 -9.67 12.01
CA THR A 103 19.03 -9.82 10.94
C THR A 103 20.23 -10.67 11.38
N ARG A 104 20.71 -10.46 12.62
CA ARG A 104 21.82 -11.24 13.18
C ARG A 104 21.45 -12.70 13.40
N GLN A 105 20.24 -12.97 13.92
CA GLN A 105 19.77 -14.34 14.19
C GLN A 105 19.47 -15.11 12.92
N GLN A 106 18.78 -14.48 11.98
CA GLN A 106 18.34 -15.13 10.73
C GLN A 106 19.43 -15.16 9.66
N GLN A 107 20.49 -14.34 9.80
CA GLN A 107 21.54 -14.18 8.79
C GLN A 107 20.98 -13.82 7.39
N GLN A 108 19.90 -13.07 7.36
CA GLN A 108 19.25 -12.58 6.15
C GLN A 108 19.05 -11.07 6.22
N PRO A 109 19.06 -10.36 5.08
CA PRO A 109 18.72 -8.94 5.04
C PRO A 109 17.31 -8.70 5.58
N GLY A 110 17.16 -7.62 6.37
CA GLY A 110 15.89 -7.17 6.91
C GLY A 110 15.54 -5.76 6.44
N ILE A 111 14.25 -5.44 6.43
CA ILE A 111 13.74 -4.09 6.12
C ILE A 111 12.70 -3.74 7.18
N CYS A 112 12.74 -2.50 7.69
CA CYS A 112 11.77 -1.94 8.61
C CYS A 112 11.46 -0.49 8.22
N GLU A 113 10.18 -0.13 8.26
CA GLU A 113 9.71 1.25 8.09
C GLU A 113 8.97 1.65 9.36
N TRP A 114 9.33 2.79 9.96
CA TRP A 114 8.72 3.25 11.21
C TRP A 114 8.77 4.77 11.34
N VAL A 115 8.00 5.28 12.31
CA VAL A 115 8.06 6.69 12.71
C VAL A 115 9.07 6.83 13.83
N PHE A 116 10.17 7.49 13.57
CA PHE A 116 11.21 7.78 14.56
C PHE A 116 10.83 9.03 15.36
N HIS A 117 10.81 8.88 16.69
CA HIS A 117 10.58 9.96 17.62
C HIS A 117 11.90 10.30 18.33
N PRO A 118 12.57 11.40 17.94
CA PRO A 118 13.82 11.79 18.62
C PRO A 118 13.60 12.04 20.11
N SER A 119 14.45 11.46 20.94
CA SER A 119 14.40 11.68 22.40
C SER A 119 15.26 12.86 22.77
N CYS A 120 14.69 13.91 23.39
CA CYS A 120 15.48 15.00 23.96
C CYS A 120 16.10 14.57 25.31
N LEU A 121 17.42 14.65 25.43
CA LEU A 121 18.13 14.53 26.71
C LEU A 121 17.92 15.75 27.62
N ASN A 122 17.60 16.92 27.06
CA ASN A 122 17.36 18.17 27.77
C ASN A 122 15.91 18.64 27.54
N GLY A 123 15.13 18.78 28.61
CA GLY A 123 13.70 19.10 28.60
C GLY A 123 13.30 20.47 28.04
N GLU A 124 14.25 21.31 27.61
CA GLU A 124 13.97 22.65 27.07
C GLU A 124 13.69 22.66 25.54
N ALA A 125 13.99 21.59 24.81
CA ALA A 125 13.81 21.49 23.36
C ALA A 125 12.55 20.70 22.94
N MET A 126 11.60 20.47 23.83
CA MET A 126 10.44 19.59 23.61
C MET A 126 9.42 20.11 22.55
N GLY A 127 9.60 21.33 22.04
CA GLY A 127 8.65 21.99 21.14
C GLY A 127 8.94 21.91 19.65
N GLU A 128 10.14 21.48 19.22
CA GLU A 128 10.56 21.61 17.81
C GLU A 128 10.99 20.30 17.11
N MET A 129 11.13 19.20 17.84
CA MET A 129 11.52 17.94 17.19
C MET A 129 10.35 17.23 16.53
N ARG A 130 10.31 17.29 15.20
CA ARG A 130 9.33 16.56 14.38
C ARG A 130 9.70 15.09 14.31
N SER A 131 8.70 14.23 14.37
CA SER A 131 8.82 12.82 14.06
C SER A 131 9.27 12.65 12.60
N LEU A 132 10.13 11.68 12.33
CA LEU A 132 10.63 11.41 11.00
C LEU A 132 10.17 10.02 10.55
N TYR A 133 9.66 9.92 9.33
CA TYR A 133 9.44 8.63 8.69
C TYR A 133 10.76 8.10 8.16
N LEU A 134 11.24 7.02 8.73
CA LEU A 134 12.50 6.38 8.37
C LEU A 134 12.27 4.97 7.84
N LYS A 135 13.10 4.59 6.88
CA LYS A 135 13.24 3.22 6.40
C LYS A 135 14.64 2.74 6.71
N ALA A 136 14.74 1.59 7.36
CA ALA A 136 16.00 0.91 7.61
C ALA A 136 16.09 -0.35 6.78
N SER A 137 17.26 -0.58 6.19
CA SER A 137 17.62 -1.83 5.54
C SER A 137 18.89 -2.37 6.19
N SER A 138 18.88 -3.60 6.66
CA SER A 138 19.96 -4.22 7.41
C SER A 138 20.55 -5.41 6.67
N TRP A 139 21.86 -5.61 6.81
CA TRP A 139 22.59 -6.73 6.24
C TRP A 139 23.50 -7.38 7.28
N PRO A 140 23.52 -8.72 7.35
CA PRO A 140 24.48 -9.43 8.17
C PRO A 140 25.89 -9.34 7.56
N LEU A 141 26.87 -9.07 8.40
CA LEU A 141 28.29 -8.96 8.05
C LEU A 141 29.11 -10.02 8.81
N PRO A 142 30.37 -10.27 8.40
CA PRO A 142 31.28 -11.15 9.13
C PRO A 142 31.39 -10.75 10.61
N GLN A 143 31.77 -11.69 11.47
CA GLN A 143 31.92 -11.49 12.92
C GLN A 143 30.63 -11.08 13.63
N LYS A 144 29.46 -11.53 13.12
CA LYS A 144 28.12 -11.21 13.63
C LYS A 144 27.79 -9.70 13.66
N GLN A 145 28.54 -8.90 12.93
CA GLN A 145 28.25 -7.48 12.75
C GLN A 145 27.01 -7.30 11.90
N VAL A 146 26.35 -6.16 12.05
CA VAL A 146 25.20 -5.78 11.23
C VAL A 146 25.41 -4.36 10.71
N GLY A 147 25.36 -4.21 9.38
CA GLY A 147 25.34 -2.91 8.73
C GLY A 147 23.91 -2.49 8.46
N VAL A 148 23.59 -1.23 8.74
CA VAL A 148 22.23 -0.68 8.54
C VAL A 148 22.29 0.58 7.71
N PHE A 149 21.50 0.61 6.64
CA PHE A 149 21.23 1.82 5.86
C PHE A 149 19.92 2.45 6.32
N LEU A 150 19.94 3.77 6.43
CA LEU A 150 18.78 4.59 6.80
C LEU A 150 18.43 5.53 5.65
N GLU A 151 17.16 5.54 5.31
CA GLU A 151 16.60 6.44 4.30
C GLU A 151 15.51 7.32 4.94
N ASN A 152 15.59 8.62 4.69
CA ASN A 152 14.57 9.57 5.12
C ASN A 152 13.40 9.55 4.13
N GLN A 153 12.27 9.00 4.55
CA GLN A 153 11.02 8.95 3.76
C GLN A 153 10.13 10.19 3.99
N GLN A 154 10.48 11.06 4.93
CA GLN A 154 9.68 12.24 5.27
C GLN A 154 9.34 13.12 4.05
N PRO A 155 10.26 13.43 3.12
CA PRO A 155 9.92 14.23 1.94
C PRO A 155 8.88 13.56 1.03
N LEU A 156 8.90 12.24 0.93
CA LEU A 156 7.92 11.49 0.14
C LEU A 156 6.55 11.49 0.81
N VAL A 157 6.51 11.36 2.13
CA VAL A 157 5.27 11.44 2.93
C VAL A 157 4.67 12.85 2.82
N GLU A 158 5.46 13.90 3.04
CA GLU A 158 5.00 15.30 2.94
C GLU A 158 4.48 15.64 1.53
N LEU A 159 5.15 15.15 0.48
CA LEU A 159 4.68 15.32 -0.90
C LEU A 159 3.35 14.60 -1.13
N ALA A 160 3.21 13.39 -0.59
CA ALA A 160 1.97 12.63 -0.69
C ALA A 160 0.83 13.31 0.08
N GLU A 161 1.08 13.81 1.28
CA GLU A 161 0.12 14.55 2.10
C GLU A 161 -0.31 15.86 1.43
N SER A 162 0.65 16.66 0.96
CA SER A 162 0.37 17.91 0.25
C SER A 162 -0.48 17.67 -1.00
N ARG A 163 -0.15 16.63 -1.78
CA ARG A 163 -0.94 16.24 -2.94
C ARG A 163 -2.36 15.84 -2.56
N ASN A 164 -2.52 15.07 -1.48
CA ASN A 164 -3.83 14.63 -1.03
C ASN A 164 -4.68 15.78 -0.49
N GLN A 165 -4.07 16.72 0.24
CA GLN A 165 -4.74 17.92 0.72
C GLN A 165 -5.21 18.78 -0.47
N TRP A 166 -4.35 19.00 -1.47
CA TRP A 166 -4.72 19.74 -2.68
C TRP A 166 -5.92 19.12 -3.41
N PHE A 167 -5.96 17.79 -3.51
CA PHE A 167 -7.11 17.09 -4.06
C PHE A 167 -8.38 17.26 -3.21
N GLY A 168 -8.23 17.28 -1.88
CA GLY A 168 -9.32 17.58 -0.96
C GLY A 168 -9.95 18.95 -1.21
N ASP A 169 -9.11 19.96 -1.30
CA ASP A 169 -9.52 21.34 -1.53
C ASP A 169 -10.19 21.52 -2.90
N LEU A 170 -9.57 20.94 -3.95
CA LEU A 170 -10.13 20.98 -5.31
C LEU A 170 -11.53 20.34 -5.37
N ALA A 171 -11.71 19.21 -4.71
CA ALA A 171 -13.00 18.54 -4.72
C ALA A 171 -14.08 19.31 -3.96
N HIS A 172 -13.74 19.99 -2.87
CA HIS A 172 -14.66 20.89 -2.20
C HIS A 172 -15.04 22.09 -3.08
N GLU A 173 -14.08 22.67 -3.80
CA GLU A 173 -14.32 23.75 -4.73
C GLU A 173 -15.12 23.32 -5.97
N LEU A 174 -15.00 22.08 -6.42
CA LEU A 174 -15.81 21.55 -7.53
C LEU A 174 -17.24 21.20 -7.10
N ARG A 175 -17.46 20.71 -5.88
CA ARG A 175 -18.80 20.37 -5.39
C ARG A 175 -19.74 21.57 -5.39
N THR A 176 -19.27 22.72 -4.98
CA THR A 176 -20.08 23.96 -4.87
C THR A 176 -20.69 24.38 -6.21
N PRO A 177 -19.92 24.59 -7.31
CA PRO A 177 -20.50 24.97 -8.62
C PRO A 177 -21.38 23.86 -9.20
N LEU A 178 -21.01 22.58 -9.02
CA LEU A 178 -21.83 21.45 -9.48
C LEU A 178 -23.19 21.41 -8.77
N THR A 179 -23.22 21.64 -7.46
CA THR A 179 -24.46 21.74 -6.69
C THR A 179 -25.32 22.93 -7.17
N SER A 180 -24.70 24.07 -7.48
CA SER A 180 -25.42 25.24 -8.02
C SER A 180 -26.00 24.94 -9.39
N ILE A 181 -25.26 24.27 -10.28
CA ILE A 181 -25.75 23.85 -11.61
C ILE A 181 -26.91 22.87 -11.45
N SER A 182 -26.80 21.90 -10.51
CA SER A 182 -27.90 20.96 -10.23
C SER A 182 -29.17 21.66 -9.83
N LEU A 183 -29.08 22.63 -8.89
CA LEU A 183 -30.23 23.38 -8.40
C LEU A 183 -30.92 24.21 -9.49
N VAL A 184 -30.11 24.88 -10.35
CA VAL A 184 -30.64 25.63 -11.50
C VAL A 184 -31.31 24.69 -12.49
N ALA A 185 -30.71 23.56 -12.79
CA ALA A 185 -31.27 22.56 -13.71
C ALA A 185 -32.58 21.95 -13.17
N GLU A 186 -32.65 21.63 -11.87
CA GLU A 186 -33.88 21.14 -11.21
C GLU A 186 -35.00 22.18 -11.26
N THR A 187 -34.64 23.48 -11.07
CA THR A 187 -35.60 24.57 -11.18
C THR A 187 -36.11 24.77 -12.61
N LEU A 188 -35.26 24.61 -13.62
CA LEU A 188 -35.63 24.69 -15.03
C LEU A 188 -36.50 23.51 -15.44
N GLN A 189 -36.18 22.29 -15.00
CA GLN A 189 -36.94 21.09 -15.31
C GLN A 189 -38.42 21.22 -14.97
N SER A 190 -38.75 21.89 -13.86
CA SER A 190 -40.14 22.11 -13.43
C SER A 190 -40.91 23.14 -14.27
N ARG A 191 -40.24 23.89 -15.18
CA ARG A 191 -40.81 24.99 -15.95
C ARG A 191 -40.81 24.76 -17.46
N LEU A 192 -40.13 23.71 -17.93
CA LEU A 192 -39.94 23.44 -19.36
C LEU A 192 -40.96 22.46 -19.92
N GLU A 193 -41.21 22.53 -21.20
CA GLU A 193 -42.01 21.53 -21.91
C GLU A 193 -41.30 20.19 -22.08
N ALA A 194 -42.05 19.14 -22.38
CA ALA A 194 -41.59 17.76 -22.35
C ALA A 194 -40.30 17.46 -23.14
N GLN A 195 -40.06 18.18 -24.26
CA GLN A 195 -38.88 17.96 -25.11
C GLN A 195 -37.63 18.63 -24.50
N GLU A 196 -37.77 19.83 -23.98
CA GLU A 196 -36.68 20.57 -23.34
C GLU A 196 -36.34 19.99 -21.96
N SER A 197 -37.35 19.52 -21.21
CA SER A 197 -37.18 18.83 -19.94
C SER A 197 -36.24 17.59 -20.04
N ARG A 198 -36.28 16.85 -21.17
CA ARG A 198 -35.37 15.72 -21.41
C ARG A 198 -33.88 16.12 -21.49
N TRP A 199 -33.57 17.31 -22.01
CA TRP A 199 -32.21 17.82 -22.06
C TRP A 199 -31.72 18.18 -20.66
N VAL A 200 -32.58 18.77 -19.85
CA VAL A 200 -32.29 19.10 -18.46
C VAL A 200 -32.12 17.85 -17.61
N GLU A 201 -32.93 16.81 -17.81
CA GLU A 201 -32.74 15.49 -17.16
C GLU A 201 -31.37 14.88 -17.46
N LYS A 202 -30.93 14.92 -18.71
CA LYS A 202 -29.59 14.45 -19.10
C LYS A 202 -28.49 15.26 -18.42
N MET A 203 -28.62 16.58 -18.41
CA MET A 203 -27.67 17.46 -17.75
C MET A 203 -27.61 17.20 -16.23
N LEU A 204 -28.77 17.03 -15.57
CA LEU A 204 -28.83 16.66 -14.16
C LEU A 204 -28.18 15.31 -13.85
N ALA A 205 -28.41 14.32 -14.72
CA ALA A 205 -27.79 13.01 -14.57
C ALA A 205 -26.25 13.11 -14.64
N GLU A 206 -25.72 13.92 -15.58
CA GLU A 206 -24.28 14.09 -15.72
C GLU A 206 -23.66 14.91 -14.57
N VAL A 207 -24.37 15.95 -14.09
CA VAL A 207 -23.93 16.72 -12.91
C VAL A 207 -23.88 15.83 -11.67
N LYS A 208 -24.93 15.01 -11.43
CA LYS A 208 -24.94 14.04 -10.32
C LYS A 208 -23.80 13.04 -10.44
N ARG A 209 -23.51 12.58 -11.64
CA ARG A 209 -22.36 11.70 -11.91
C ARG A 209 -21.03 12.36 -11.59
N LEU A 210 -20.84 13.64 -11.95
CA LEU A 210 -19.62 14.40 -11.65
C LEU A 210 -19.46 14.61 -10.13
N ILE A 211 -20.54 14.91 -9.43
CA ILE A 211 -20.52 15.02 -7.96
C ILE A 211 -20.04 13.71 -7.34
N GLN A 212 -20.62 12.58 -7.77
CA GLN A 212 -20.23 11.27 -7.26
C GLN A 212 -18.78 10.93 -7.57
N LEU A 213 -18.27 11.25 -8.78
CA LEU A 213 -16.86 11.07 -9.12
C LEU A 213 -15.93 11.87 -8.20
N VAL A 214 -16.30 13.10 -7.89
CA VAL A 214 -15.53 13.97 -6.98
C VAL A 214 -15.54 13.40 -5.56
N GLU A 215 -16.68 12.91 -5.09
CA GLU A 215 -16.80 12.28 -3.77
C GLU A 215 -16.02 10.98 -3.65
N ASP A 216 -16.16 10.10 -4.63
CA ASP A 216 -15.40 8.85 -4.72
C ASP A 216 -13.87 9.12 -4.72
N TRP A 217 -13.45 10.18 -5.42
CA TRP A 217 -12.03 10.54 -5.51
C TRP A 217 -11.48 11.12 -4.19
N LEU A 218 -12.27 11.94 -3.50
CA LEU A 218 -11.96 12.42 -2.16
C LEU A 218 -11.75 11.26 -1.17
N GLU A 219 -12.60 10.28 -1.25
CA GLU A 219 -12.55 9.13 -0.37
C GLU A 219 -11.30 8.29 -0.60
N ILE A 220 -10.97 8.01 -1.85
CA ILE A 220 -9.72 7.33 -2.23
C ILE A 220 -8.49 8.11 -1.73
N SER A 221 -8.54 9.44 -1.75
CA SER A 221 -7.45 10.28 -1.26
C SER A 221 -7.25 10.15 0.25
N LYS A 222 -8.33 10.09 1.01
CA LYS A 222 -8.29 9.93 2.49
C LYS A 222 -7.76 8.56 2.92
N LEU A 223 -8.16 7.48 2.24
CA LEU A 223 -7.72 6.12 2.56
C LEU A 223 -6.23 5.86 2.31
N LYS A 224 -5.56 6.68 1.49
CA LYS A 224 -4.12 6.54 1.20
C LYS A 224 -3.19 7.18 2.24
N GLN A 225 -3.71 8.07 3.09
CA GLN A 225 -2.85 8.78 4.04
C GLN A 225 -2.27 7.89 5.14
N ASP A 226 -3.04 6.95 5.64
CA ASP A 226 -2.58 5.85 6.47
C ASP A 226 -3.69 4.77 6.53
N PRO A 227 -3.53 3.65 5.85
CA PRO A 227 -4.55 2.61 5.83
C PRO A 227 -4.89 2.08 7.22
N THR A 228 -3.93 2.09 8.15
CA THR A 228 -4.09 1.49 9.49
C THR A 228 -4.60 2.48 10.54
N LEU A 229 -4.33 3.79 10.41
CA LEU A 229 -4.72 4.80 11.40
C LEU A 229 -6.20 5.22 11.34
N HIS A 230 -6.91 4.88 10.27
CA HIS A 230 -8.29 5.36 10.05
C HIS A 230 -9.35 4.25 10.07
N VAL A 231 -9.01 3.04 10.48
CA VAL A 231 -9.95 1.93 10.59
C VAL A 231 -10.42 1.82 12.04
N ASN A 232 -11.67 2.18 12.30
CA ASN A 232 -12.28 2.03 13.61
C ASN A 232 -12.91 0.64 13.74
N CYS A 233 -12.06 -0.36 14.03
CA CYS A 233 -12.49 -1.75 14.14
C CYS A 233 -13.46 -1.94 15.33
N GLN A 234 -14.55 -2.62 15.06
CA GLN A 234 -15.58 -3.03 16.02
C GLN A 234 -16.02 -4.44 15.68
N SER A 235 -16.53 -5.16 16.66
CA SER A 235 -17.12 -6.47 16.43
C SER A 235 -18.44 -6.36 15.67
N ILE A 236 -18.48 -6.88 14.46
CA ILE A 236 -19.61 -6.77 13.52
C ILE A 236 -20.16 -8.16 13.23
N GLU A 237 -21.46 -8.33 13.33
CA GLU A 237 -22.14 -9.51 12.81
C GLU A 237 -22.32 -9.36 11.29
N LEU A 238 -21.54 -10.14 10.53
CA LEU A 238 -21.35 -9.99 9.08
C LEU A 238 -22.65 -10.19 8.29
N LYS A 239 -23.45 -11.20 8.64
CA LYS A 239 -24.73 -11.48 7.98
C LYS A 239 -25.70 -10.32 8.11
N SER A 240 -25.86 -9.77 9.31
CA SER A 240 -26.73 -8.61 9.56
C SER A 240 -26.27 -7.38 8.77
N LEU A 241 -24.97 -7.15 8.65
CA LEU A 241 -24.42 -6.06 7.83
C LEU A 241 -24.80 -6.25 6.36
N ILE A 242 -24.57 -7.43 5.79
CA ILE A 242 -24.88 -7.77 4.38
C ILE A 242 -26.37 -7.53 4.10
N PHE A 243 -27.26 -8.03 4.94
CA PHE A 243 -28.70 -7.86 4.73
C PHE A 243 -29.15 -6.41 4.89
N ARG A 244 -28.58 -5.65 5.83
CA ARG A 244 -28.87 -4.23 6.01
C ARG A 244 -28.48 -3.43 4.77
N VAL A 245 -27.30 -3.70 4.21
CA VAL A 245 -26.85 -3.05 2.97
C VAL A 245 -27.74 -3.41 1.80
N TRP A 246 -28.12 -4.69 1.68
CA TRP A 246 -29.06 -5.10 0.63
C TRP A 246 -30.40 -4.37 0.71
N GLN A 247 -30.95 -4.19 1.92
CA GLN A 247 -32.19 -3.42 2.13
C GLN A 247 -32.09 -1.98 1.63
N THR A 248 -30.93 -1.32 1.72
CA THR A 248 -30.77 0.04 1.18
C THR A 248 -30.86 0.09 -0.34
N LEU A 249 -30.56 -1.01 -1.02
CA LEU A 249 -30.61 -1.14 -2.48
C LEU A 249 -31.86 -1.88 -2.99
N GLU A 250 -32.78 -2.22 -2.10
CA GLU A 250 -33.94 -3.05 -2.40
C GLU A 250 -34.80 -2.48 -3.53
N LEU A 251 -35.03 -1.16 -3.57
CA LEU A 251 -35.79 -0.52 -4.64
C LEU A 251 -35.12 -0.72 -6.01
N LEU A 252 -33.81 -0.68 -6.09
CA LEU A 252 -33.07 -0.92 -7.33
C LEU A 252 -33.11 -2.39 -7.73
N ALA A 253 -33.00 -3.29 -6.77
CA ALA A 253 -33.09 -4.73 -6.98
C ALA A 253 -34.48 -5.14 -7.45
N GLN A 254 -35.55 -4.58 -6.84
CA GLN A 254 -36.94 -4.83 -7.21
C GLN A 254 -37.27 -4.39 -8.66
N GLN A 255 -36.69 -3.31 -9.15
CA GLN A 255 -36.88 -2.88 -10.57
C GLN A 255 -36.47 -3.95 -11.59
N LYS A 256 -35.50 -4.82 -11.20
CA LYS A 256 -35.05 -5.95 -12.03
C LYS A 256 -35.53 -7.31 -11.49
N ASN A 257 -36.34 -7.35 -10.42
CA ASN A 257 -36.74 -8.57 -9.73
C ASN A 257 -35.54 -9.44 -9.30
N LEU A 258 -34.49 -8.80 -8.78
CA LEU A 258 -33.30 -9.50 -8.29
C LEU A 258 -33.47 -9.93 -6.84
N THR A 259 -32.89 -11.07 -6.48
CA THR A 259 -32.92 -11.62 -5.12
C THR A 259 -31.50 -11.78 -4.57
N LEU A 260 -31.35 -11.72 -3.23
CA LEU A 260 -30.10 -12.02 -2.54
C LEU A 260 -30.13 -13.45 -2.02
N ALA A 261 -29.18 -14.27 -2.40
CA ALA A 261 -28.97 -15.62 -1.88
C ALA A 261 -27.73 -15.65 -1.00
N TYR A 262 -27.89 -15.85 0.30
CA TYR A 262 -26.80 -15.93 1.27
C TYR A 262 -26.48 -17.39 1.61
N HIS A 263 -25.22 -17.78 1.47
CA HIS A 263 -24.67 -19.09 1.83
C HIS A 263 -23.51 -18.90 2.80
N GLY A 264 -23.72 -19.19 4.07
CA GLY A 264 -22.70 -19.02 5.10
C GLY A 264 -23.23 -19.27 6.50
N PRO A 265 -22.39 -19.08 7.52
CA PRO A 265 -22.78 -19.20 8.92
C PRO A 265 -23.90 -18.23 9.28
N ASN A 266 -24.80 -18.67 10.17
CA ASN A 266 -25.87 -17.79 10.66
C ASN A 266 -25.37 -16.68 11.58
N GLN A 267 -24.28 -16.93 12.28
CA GLN A 267 -23.62 -15.97 13.15
C GLN A 267 -22.12 -16.04 12.88
N LEU A 268 -21.55 -14.94 12.41
CA LEU A 268 -20.12 -14.77 12.21
C LEU A 268 -19.76 -13.33 12.58
N TYR A 269 -18.88 -13.20 13.56
CA TYR A 269 -18.38 -11.91 14.01
C TYR A 269 -17.01 -11.66 13.40
N LEU A 270 -16.74 -10.41 13.05
CA LEU A 270 -15.52 -9.94 12.44
C LEU A 270 -15.15 -8.58 13.04
N GLU A 271 -13.88 -8.40 13.44
CA GLU A 271 -13.37 -7.11 13.86
C GLU A 271 -13.02 -6.27 12.62
N ALA A 272 -13.86 -5.26 12.34
CA ALA A 272 -13.68 -4.39 11.18
C ALA A 272 -14.39 -3.04 11.38
N ASP A 273 -14.14 -2.08 10.51
CA ASP A 273 -14.88 -0.81 10.50
C ASP A 273 -16.26 -0.99 9.83
N PRO A 274 -17.37 -0.80 10.60
CA PRO A 274 -18.73 -1.02 10.08
C PRO A 274 -19.06 -0.10 8.90
N SER A 275 -18.59 1.14 8.91
CA SER A 275 -18.88 2.13 7.88
C SER A 275 -18.15 1.78 6.57
N ARG A 276 -16.92 1.35 6.68
CA ARG A 276 -16.08 0.93 5.55
C ARG A 276 -16.57 -0.36 4.91
N LEU A 277 -16.90 -1.37 5.72
CA LEU A 277 -17.50 -2.60 5.18
C LEU A 277 -18.88 -2.38 4.58
N THR A 278 -19.70 -1.49 5.16
CA THR A 278 -20.96 -1.07 4.53
C THR A 278 -20.74 -0.57 3.12
N GLN A 279 -19.72 0.27 2.92
CA GLN A 279 -19.35 0.82 1.63
C GLN A 279 -18.83 -0.25 0.66
N VAL A 280 -18.02 -1.20 1.14
CA VAL A 280 -17.62 -2.36 0.34
C VAL A 280 -18.82 -3.06 -0.26
N PHE A 281 -19.79 -3.44 0.58
CA PHE A 281 -20.99 -4.15 0.11
C PHE A 281 -21.91 -3.27 -0.74
N LEU A 282 -22.03 -1.96 -0.46
CA LEU A 282 -22.77 -1.03 -1.32
C LEU A 282 -22.19 -1.02 -2.73
N ASN A 283 -20.87 -0.88 -2.87
CA ASN A 283 -20.19 -0.86 -4.17
C ASN A 283 -20.33 -2.21 -4.91
N LEU A 284 -20.20 -3.33 -4.21
CA LEU A 284 -20.32 -4.65 -4.80
C LEU A 284 -21.74 -4.95 -5.24
N PHE A 285 -22.74 -4.68 -4.40
CA PHE A 285 -24.13 -4.93 -4.74
C PHE A 285 -24.65 -3.99 -5.82
N ASP A 286 -24.28 -2.71 -5.80
CA ASP A 286 -24.65 -1.77 -6.87
C ASP A 286 -24.10 -2.24 -8.23
N ASN A 287 -22.84 -2.69 -8.27
CA ASN A 287 -22.25 -3.29 -9.47
C ASN A 287 -23.00 -4.57 -9.88
N SER A 288 -23.25 -5.48 -8.96
CA SER A 288 -23.95 -6.73 -9.23
C SER A 288 -25.37 -6.48 -9.75
N ILE A 289 -26.13 -5.52 -9.16
CA ILE A 289 -27.47 -5.14 -9.62
C ILE A 289 -27.41 -4.52 -11.02
N LYS A 290 -26.40 -3.69 -11.33
CA LYS A 290 -26.25 -3.07 -12.66
C LYS A 290 -26.02 -4.10 -13.75
N HIS A 291 -25.16 -5.09 -13.47
CA HIS A 291 -24.69 -6.04 -14.48
C HIS A 291 -25.53 -7.32 -14.58
N SER A 292 -26.28 -7.69 -13.56
CA SER A 292 -27.15 -8.87 -13.60
C SER A 292 -28.38 -8.67 -14.50
N PRO A 293 -28.82 -9.73 -15.24
CA PRO A 293 -30.07 -9.73 -15.96
C PRO A 293 -31.26 -9.73 -14.99
N PRO A 294 -32.47 -9.34 -15.48
CA PRO A 294 -33.70 -9.41 -14.66
C PRO A 294 -33.99 -10.83 -14.15
N GLN A 295 -34.63 -10.94 -12.98
CA GLN A 295 -35.06 -12.20 -12.34
C GLN A 295 -33.88 -13.11 -11.91
N ALA A 296 -32.66 -12.60 -11.83
CA ALA A 296 -31.50 -13.35 -11.36
C ALA A 296 -31.33 -13.26 -9.83
N ALA A 297 -30.44 -14.09 -9.29
CA ALA A 297 -30.01 -14.04 -7.90
C ALA A 297 -28.55 -13.56 -7.81
N ILE A 298 -28.30 -12.62 -6.91
CA ILE A 298 -26.93 -12.25 -6.50
C ILE A 298 -26.61 -13.16 -5.29
N ARG A 299 -25.51 -13.90 -5.40
CA ARG A 299 -25.11 -14.87 -4.37
C ARG A 299 -23.97 -14.30 -3.52
N VAL A 300 -24.10 -14.45 -2.20
CA VAL A 300 -23.01 -14.15 -1.25
C VAL A 300 -22.66 -15.43 -0.52
N GLU A 301 -21.41 -15.86 -0.66
CA GLU A 301 -20.88 -17.04 0.02
C GLU A 301 -19.86 -16.60 1.06
N VAL A 302 -20.00 -17.11 2.30
CA VAL A 302 -19.10 -16.79 3.41
C VAL A 302 -18.58 -18.06 4.02
N ASN A 303 -17.25 -18.21 4.05
CA ASN A 303 -16.55 -19.37 4.58
C ASN A 303 -15.43 -18.94 5.52
N ALA A 304 -15.25 -19.65 6.64
CA ALA A 304 -14.06 -19.52 7.46
C ALA A 304 -13.01 -20.51 6.94
N ILE A 305 -11.82 -20.02 6.62
CA ILE A 305 -10.69 -20.82 6.13
C ILE A 305 -9.62 -20.82 7.21
N SER A 306 -9.26 -22.00 7.72
CA SER A 306 -8.09 -22.17 8.57
C SER A 306 -6.91 -22.66 7.71
N SER A 307 -5.79 -21.94 7.77
CA SER A 307 -4.57 -22.37 7.06
C SER A 307 -3.86 -23.48 7.84
N GLU A 308 -3.84 -24.70 7.30
CA GLU A 308 -3.11 -25.84 7.89
C GLU A 308 -1.59 -25.74 7.72
N LYS A 309 -1.06 -24.72 7.05
CA LYS A 309 0.36 -24.65 6.62
C LYS A 309 1.23 -23.62 7.32
N ALA A 310 0.69 -22.73 8.16
CA ALA A 310 1.49 -21.76 8.89
C ALA A 310 1.57 -22.11 10.37
N LEU A 311 2.74 -21.96 10.97
CA LEU A 311 3.02 -22.17 12.40
C LEU A 311 2.30 -21.19 13.33
N GLU A 312 1.55 -20.24 12.78
CA GLU A 312 0.65 -19.30 13.44
C GLU A 312 -0.78 -19.59 12.98
N CYS A 313 -1.72 -19.73 13.94
CA CYS A 313 -3.13 -20.05 13.67
C CYS A 313 -3.86 -18.85 13.06
N ASP A 314 -3.51 -18.45 11.85
CA ASP A 314 -4.22 -17.41 11.13
C ASP A 314 -5.48 -18.00 10.48
N SER A 315 -6.64 -17.76 11.10
CA SER A 315 -7.93 -18.03 10.49
C SER A 315 -8.34 -16.84 9.61
N TRP A 316 -8.89 -17.14 8.42
CA TRP A 316 -9.33 -16.14 7.45
C TRP A 316 -10.81 -16.31 7.17
N ILE A 317 -11.51 -15.20 6.96
CA ILE A 317 -12.90 -15.17 6.52
C ILE A 317 -12.90 -14.83 5.04
N GLN A 318 -13.35 -15.79 4.22
CA GLN A 318 -13.53 -15.62 2.78
C GLN A 318 -14.97 -15.23 2.49
N ILE A 319 -15.17 -14.17 1.72
CA ILE A 319 -16.46 -13.67 1.28
C ILE A 319 -16.45 -13.59 -0.24
N LYS A 320 -17.39 -14.25 -0.90
CA LYS A 320 -17.57 -14.18 -2.36
C LYS A 320 -18.87 -13.48 -2.67
N VAL A 321 -18.83 -12.49 -3.52
CA VAL A 321 -20.02 -11.85 -4.09
C VAL A 321 -20.06 -12.22 -5.57
N ILE A 322 -21.10 -12.95 -5.97
CA ILE A 322 -21.24 -13.54 -7.29
C ILE A 322 -22.49 -12.98 -7.95
N ASP A 323 -22.34 -12.38 -9.10
CA ASP A 323 -23.46 -11.92 -9.91
C ASP A 323 -23.84 -12.92 -11.01
N ALA A 324 -24.91 -12.62 -11.73
CA ALA A 324 -25.38 -13.42 -12.85
C ALA A 324 -25.19 -12.69 -14.21
N GLY A 325 -24.26 -11.72 -14.25
CA GLY A 325 -23.94 -10.97 -15.46
C GLY A 325 -23.06 -11.75 -16.44
N ASP A 326 -22.52 -11.03 -17.44
CA ASP A 326 -21.64 -11.62 -18.46
C ASP A 326 -20.19 -11.85 -17.95
N GLY A 327 -19.92 -11.52 -16.67
CA GLY A 327 -18.57 -11.59 -16.10
C GLY A 327 -17.62 -10.51 -16.63
N PHE A 328 -16.34 -10.71 -16.38
CA PHE A 328 -15.25 -9.86 -16.87
C PHE A 328 -14.63 -10.49 -18.12
N ALA A 329 -14.20 -9.68 -19.10
CA ALA A 329 -13.31 -10.19 -20.14
C ALA A 329 -11.97 -10.61 -19.51
N GLU A 330 -11.35 -11.67 -20.02
CA GLU A 330 -10.06 -12.15 -19.48
C GLU A 330 -8.97 -11.07 -19.51
N SER A 331 -8.98 -10.22 -20.53
CA SER A 331 -8.08 -9.06 -20.64
C SER A 331 -8.30 -7.99 -19.57
N ASP A 332 -9.50 -7.92 -19.00
CA ASP A 332 -9.90 -6.90 -18.05
C ASP A 332 -9.60 -7.31 -16.60
N LEU A 333 -9.58 -8.62 -16.29
CA LEU A 333 -9.38 -9.17 -14.95
C LEU A 333 -8.19 -8.55 -14.17
N PRO A 334 -6.99 -8.37 -14.76
CA PRO A 334 -5.87 -7.77 -14.05
C PRO A 334 -6.08 -6.28 -13.71
N ARG A 335 -7.04 -5.63 -14.38
CA ARG A 335 -7.23 -4.17 -14.38
C ARG A 335 -8.53 -3.71 -13.75
N VAL A 336 -9.43 -4.63 -13.34
CA VAL A 336 -10.76 -4.27 -12.81
C VAL A 336 -10.71 -3.42 -11.54
N PHE A 337 -9.60 -3.48 -10.80
CA PHE A 337 -9.34 -2.67 -9.61
C PHE A 337 -8.58 -1.36 -9.92
N GLU A 338 -8.12 -1.14 -11.16
CA GLU A 338 -7.51 0.12 -11.55
C GLU A 338 -8.55 1.26 -11.50
N ARG A 339 -8.10 2.43 -11.10
CA ARG A 339 -8.97 3.62 -11.01
C ARG A 339 -9.47 4.06 -12.38
N LEU A 340 -10.76 4.42 -12.44
CA LEU A 340 -11.43 4.85 -13.67
C LEU A 340 -11.43 3.80 -14.79
N TYR A 341 -11.01 2.57 -14.48
CA TYR A 341 -11.04 1.50 -15.45
C TYR A 341 -12.48 1.06 -15.71
N ARG A 342 -12.80 0.89 -16.98
CA ARG A 342 -14.10 0.39 -17.47
C ARG A 342 -13.83 -0.51 -18.66
N GLY A 343 -14.28 -1.74 -18.60
CA GLY A 343 -14.14 -2.69 -19.69
C GLY A 343 -14.87 -2.23 -20.97
N ASP A 344 -14.39 -2.67 -22.12
CA ASP A 344 -14.92 -2.25 -23.43
C ASP A 344 -16.40 -2.60 -23.63
N LEU A 345 -16.87 -3.71 -23.04
CA LEU A 345 -18.29 -4.11 -23.08
C LEU A 345 -19.19 -3.11 -22.33
N SER A 346 -18.72 -2.49 -21.28
CA SER A 346 -19.46 -1.45 -20.56
C SER A 346 -19.50 -0.13 -21.33
N ARG A 347 -18.42 0.21 -22.05
CA ARG A 347 -18.35 1.39 -22.95
C ARG A 347 -19.26 1.23 -24.17
N ALA A 348 -19.29 0.04 -24.78
CA ALA A 348 -20.13 -0.25 -25.93
C ALA A 348 -21.63 -0.18 -25.61
N ARG A 349 -22.06 -0.63 -24.43
CA ARG A 349 -23.45 -0.53 -23.97
C ARG A 349 -23.90 0.92 -23.75
N ASP A 350 -23.04 1.77 -23.22
CA ASP A 350 -23.33 3.21 -23.08
C ASP A 350 -23.49 3.89 -24.44
N GLN A 351 -22.77 3.46 -25.48
CA GLN A 351 -22.87 3.99 -26.84
C GLN A 351 -24.07 3.45 -27.61
N SER A 352 -24.48 2.20 -27.43
CA SER A 352 -25.62 1.59 -28.10
C SER A 352 -26.98 2.16 -27.65
N ASN A 353 -27.06 2.76 -26.47
CA ASN A 353 -28.27 3.46 -25.99
C ASN A 353 -28.58 4.75 -26.75
N TYR A 354 -27.73 5.17 -27.71
CA TYR A 354 -27.97 6.34 -28.58
C TYR A 354 -28.69 6.00 -29.93
N SER A 355 -28.90 4.72 -30.27
CA SER A 355 -29.30 4.36 -31.62
C SER A 355 -30.81 4.34 -31.90
N ASN A 356 -31.67 4.38 -30.87
CA ASN A 356 -33.16 4.20 -31.08
C ASN A 356 -34.04 5.34 -30.55
N GLY A 357 -33.50 6.55 -30.34
CA GLY A 357 -34.35 7.74 -30.07
C GLY A 357 -35.02 7.81 -28.70
N GLU A 358 -34.96 6.77 -27.86
CA GLU A 358 -35.44 6.80 -26.50
C GLU A 358 -34.25 6.90 -25.51
N PRO A 359 -34.19 7.94 -24.66
CA PRO A 359 -33.15 8.08 -23.68
C PRO A 359 -33.41 7.18 -22.50
N LEU A 360 -32.76 6.02 -22.48
CA LEU A 360 -32.61 5.26 -21.23
C LEU A 360 -31.63 6.00 -20.31
N PRO A 361 -31.85 6.03 -18.99
CA PRO A 361 -30.97 6.70 -18.06
C PRO A 361 -29.55 6.12 -18.19
N VAL A 362 -28.57 6.99 -18.37
CA VAL A 362 -27.13 6.63 -18.46
C VAL A 362 -26.72 5.99 -17.14
N ARG A 363 -26.66 4.65 -17.09
CA ARG A 363 -26.28 3.85 -15.92
C ARG A 363 -24.78 3.56 -15.89
N GLY A 364 -23.95 4.51 -16.32
CA GLY A 364 -22.50 4.36 -16.31
C GLY A 364 -21.94 4.50 -14.88
N GLY A 365 -21.26 3.50 -14.37
CA GLY A 365 -20.50 3.61 -13.13
C GLY A 365 -19.28 4.55 -13.26
N SER A 366 -18.79 5.10 -12.15
CA SER A 366 -17.60 5.97 -12.08
C SER A 366 -16.30 5.26 -12.47
N GLY A 367 -16.25 3.93 -12.40
CA GLY A 367 -15.03 3.14 -12.53
C GLY A 367 -14.12 3.23 -11.27
N LEU A 368 -14.65 3.77 -10.17
CA LEU A 368 -13.93 3.91 -8.90
C LEU A 368 -14.39 2.91 -7.83
N GLY A 369 -15.59 2.34 -7.96
CA GLY A 369 -16.19 1.48 -6.93
C GLY A 369 -15.31 0.30 -6.54
N LEU A 370 -14.77 -0.47 -7.51
CA LEU A 370 -13.92 -1.63 -7.21
C LEU A 370 -12.54 -1.22 -6.66
N SER A 371 -11.97 -0.09 -7.08
CA SER A 371 -10.74 0.42 -6.52
C SER A 371 -10.89 0.91 -5.07
N ILE A 372 -12.07 1.44 -4.72
CA ILE A 372 -12.42 1.76 -3.32
C ILE A 372 -12.53 0.49 -2.49
N VAL A 373 -13.22 -0.53 -3.02
CA VAL A 373 -13.32 -1.84 -2.34
C VAL A 373 -11.94 -2.41 -2.06
N GLN A 374 -11.04 -2.43 -3.04
CA GLN A 374 -9.67 -2.92 -2.87
C GLN A 374 -8.95 -2.18 -1.74
N GLN A 375 -8.97 -0.85 -1.74
CA GLN A 375 -8.28 -0.05 -0.72
C GLN A 375 -8.83 -0.27 0.69
N ILE A 376 -10.16 -0.41 0.83
CA ILE A 376 -10.77 -0.69 2.13
C ILE A 376 -10.35 -2.08 2.63
N ILE A 377 -10.35 -3.10 1.77
CA ILE A 377 -9.96 -4.45 2.14
C ILE A 377 -8.47 -4.52 2.51
N GLU A 378 -7.59 -3.88 1.73
CA GLU A 378 -6.17 -3.77 2.04
C GLU A 378 -5.92 -3.04 3.37
N ALA A 379 -6.69 -1.97 3.68
CA ALA A 379 -6.61 -1.26 4.94
C ALA A 379 -7.03 -2.12 6.16
N HIS A 380 -7.83 -3.17 5.95
CA HIS A 380 -8.17 -4.16 6.98
C HIS A 380 -7.19 -5.35 7.02
N GLY A 381 -6.05 -5.27 6.33
CA GLY A 381 -5.08 -6.37 6.23
C GLY A 381 -5.56 -7.56 5.40
N GLY A 382 -6.59 -7.36 4.60
CA GLY A 382 -7.20 -8.37 3.74
C GLY A 382 -6.65 -8.38 2.32
N SER A 383 -7.18 -9.28 1.50
CA SER A 383 -6.91 -9.36 0.08
C SER A 383 -8.19 -9.49 -0.74
N ILE A 384 -8.16 -9.07 -2.01
CA ILE A 384 -9.30 -9.12 -2.92
C ILE A 384 -8.85 -9.69 -4.27
N LEU A 385 -9.73 -10.49 -4.89
CA LEU A 385 -9.52 -11.10 -6.18
C LEU A 385 -10.81 -11.02 -7.02
N ALA A 386 -10.68 -10.75 -8.30
CA ALA A 386 -11.77 -10.80 -9.28
C ALA A 386 -11.60 -12.00 -10.20
N THR A 387 -12.66 -12.75 -10.39
CA THR A 387 -12.72 -13.92 -11.29
C THR A 387 -14.09 -13.98 -11.95
N ASN A 388 -14.27 -14.91 -12.87
CA ASN A 388 -15.58 -15.29 -13.40
C ASN A 388 -16.04 -16.59 -12.72
N HIS A 389 -17.29 -16.61 -12.27
CA HIS A 389 -17.83 -17.79 -11.61
C HIS A 389 -18.13 -18.89 -12.62
N TRP A 390 -17.59 -20.08 -12.41
CA TRP A 390 -17.61 -21.19 -13.38
C TRP A 390 -19.02 -21.72 -13.71
N GLU A 391 -19.97 -21.65 -12.77
CA GLU A 391 -21.36 -22.11 -12.99
C GLU A 391 -22.22 -21.06 -13.69
N THR A 392 -22.12 -19.79 -13.25
CA THR A 392 -23.01 -18.72 -13.73
C THR A 392 -22.40 -17.93 -14.88
N GLY A 393 -21.10 -17.98 -15.10
CA GLY A 393 -20.36 -17.11 -16.00
C GLY A 393 -20.26 -15.67 -15.53
N GLY A 394 -20.98 -15.30 -14.47
CA GLY A 394 -20.99 -13.94 -13.90
C GLY A 394 -19.73 -13.55 -13.17
N ALA A 395 -19.60 -12.26 -12.83
CA ALA A 395 -18.48 -11.77 -12.06
C ALA A 395 -18.50 -12.32 -10.62
N CYS A 396 -17.33 -12.73 -10.14
CA CYS A 396 -17.10 -13.17 -8.78
C CYS A 396 -16.00 -12.31 -8.14
N ILE A 397 -16.35 -11.56 -7.11
CA ILE A 397 -15.39 -10.82 -6.30
C ILE A 397 -15.19 -11.60 -5.01
N GLU A 398 -13.98 -12.05 -4.79
CA GLU A 398 -13.54 -12.80 -3.62
C GLU A 398 -12.74 -11.90 -2.70
N ILE A 399 -13.13 -11.82 -1.43
CA ILE A 399 -12.50 -11.03 -0.38
C ILE A 399 -12.02 -12.00 0.70
N ALA A 400 -10.79 -11.83 1.17
CA ALA A 400 -10.27 -12.52 2.35
C ALA A 400 -9.91 -11.49 3.42
N LEU A 401 -10.47 -11.63 4.62
CA LEU A 401 -10.19 -10.78 5.78
C LEU A 401 -9.63 -11.63 6.93
N PRO A 402 -8.68 -11.12 7.72
CA PRO A 402 -8.15 -11.84 8.88
C PRO A 402 -9.24 -12.00 9.96
N ASP A 403 -9.35 -13.21 10.51
CA ASP A 403 -10.23 -13.49 11.66
C ASP A 403 -9.50 -13.17 12.97
N THR A 404 -9.61 -11.93 13.41
CA THR A 404 -9.00 -11.45 14.66
C THR A 404 -9.81 -11.77 15.92
N THR A 405 -10.94 -12.49 15.80
CA THR A 405 -11.84 -12.80 16.93
C THR A 405 -11.33 -13.94 17.82
N LYS A 406 -10.22 -14.59 17.46
CA LYS A 406 -9.62 -15.73 18.18
C LYS A 406 -8.32 -15.41 18.90
N GLY A 407 -8.01 -14.13 19.13
CA GLY A 407 -6.87 -13.68 19.93
C GLY A 407 -7.14 -13.59 21.43
#